data_eb08d6dc673aa94d52f6dd35639179d9
#
_entry.id   eb08d6dc673aa94d52f6dd35639179d9
#
_cell.length_a   1.000
_cell.length_b   1.000
_cell.length_c   1.000
_cell.angle_alpha   90.00
_cell.angle_beta   90.00
_cell.angle_gamma   90.00
#
_symmetry.space_group_name_H-M   'P 1'
#
loop_
_entity.id
_entity.type
_entity.pdbx_description
1 polymer ?
#
loop_
_entity_poly.entity_id
_entity_poly.type
_entity_poly.pdbx_seq_one_letter_code
_entity_poly.pdbx_strand_id
1 'polypeptide(L)'
;MSEGAETTGALSNVEIEHKFLVGDGFDCEGWVVACQALGPDREKQVRVLDTYYVPVHEKAWIYRHRYDEEIHQLTVKSRGGDTEVRTEINLDLSGDDQAAKVSAFMATLQIEERHEVVKQIHVFDFPDCEIVHYVAKCGSRVASCVEFEAIGATSVEGALAVLQHYESALGFDPMKRTKINLFDLLVG
;
A
#
# COMPACT_ATOMS: atom_id res chain seq x y z
N MET A 1 -33.06 -30.30 -4.54
CA MET A 1 -32.64 -29.05 -3.85
C MET A 1 -31.13 -29.14 -3.72
N SER A 2 -30.43 -28.41 -4.60
CA SER A 2 -28.99 -28.38 -4.65
C SER A 2 -28.59 -27.10 -3.87
N GLU A 3 -28.08 -27.26 -2.66
CA GLU A 3 -27.43 -26.20 -1.93
C GLU A 3 -26.18 -25.82 -2.69
N GLY A 4 -26.21 -24.63 -3.29
CA GLY A 4 -25.03 -24.02 -3.85
C GLY A 4 -24.06 -23.69 -2.71
N ALA A 5 -22.91 -24.34 -2.68
CA ALA A 5 -21.77 -23.91 -1.87
C ALA A 5 -21.37 -22.51 -2.34
N GLU A 6 -21.69 -21.48 -1.55
CA GLU A 6 -21.06 -20.17 -1.69
C GLU A 6 -19.55 -20.38 -1.46
N THR A 7 -18.77 -20.27 -2.51
CA THR A 7 -17.32 -20.13 -2.40
C THR A 7 -17.06 -18.76 -1.79
N THR A 8 -16.80 -18.72 -0.49
CA THR A 8 -16.25 -17.56 0.21
C THR A 8 -14.81 -17.36 -0.29
N GLY A 9 -14.67 -16.70 -1.44
CA GLY A 9 -13.37 -16.26 -1.96
C GLY A 9 -12.93 -14.97 -1.26
N ALA A 10 -11.61 -14.74 -1.20
CA ALA A 10 -11.06 -13.45 -0.77
C ALA A 10 -11.66 -12.31 -1.62
N LEU A 11 -11.75 -11.12 -1.04
CA LEU A 11 -12.15 -9.90 -1.77
C LEU A 11 -11.13 -9.67 -2.90
N SER A 12 -11.61 -9.67 -4.15
CA SER A 12 -10.71 -9.46 -5.29
C SER A 12 -10.68 -7.99 -5.67
N ASN A 13 -9.47 -7.48 -5.95
CA ASN A 13 -9.23 -6.10 -6.37
C ASN A 13 -9.69 -5.03 -5.36
N VAL A 14 -9.73 -5.38 -4.08
CA VAL A 14 -10.03 -4.44 -2.98
C VAL A 14 -8.88 -4.48 -2.00
N GLU A 15 -8.25 -3.33 -1.77
CA GLU A 15 -7.28 -3.09 -0.71
C GLU A 15 -8.01 -2.49 0.50
N ILE A 16 -7.75 -3.03 1.68
CA ILE A 16 -8.29 -2.51 2.95
C ILE A 16 -7.11 -2.25 3.85
N GLU A 17 -6.83 -0.95 4.06
CA GLU A 17 -5.68 -0.48 4.83
C GLU A 17 -6.05 0.65 5.79
N HIS A 18 -5.35 0.69 6.93
CA HIS A 18 -5.32 1.85 7.81
C HIS A 18 -3.94 2.47 7.81
N LYS A 19 -3.89 3.79 7.73
CA LYS A 19 -2.64 4.55 7.63
C LYS A 19 -2.52 5.56 8.77
N PHE A 20 -1.31 5.69 9.31
CA PHE A 20 -0.93 6.66 10.32
C PHE A 20 0.27 7.46 9.85
N LEU A 21 0.14 8.80 9.87
CA LEU A 21 1.31 9.66 9.72
C LEU A 21 2.10 9.64 11.03
N VAL A 22 3.39 9.39 10.92
CA VAL A 22 4.31 9.42 12.05
C VAL A 22 5.37 10.50 11.83
N GLY A 23 5.67 11.26 12.88
CA GLY A 23 6.63 12.36 12.83
C GLY A 23 8.02 11.96 13.32
N ASP A 24 8.91 12.95 13.41
CA ASP A 24 10.31 12.77 13.84
C ASP A 24 10.47 12.19 15.25
N GLY A 25 9.42 12.27 16.08
CA GLY A 25 9.40 11.68 17.43
C GLY A 25 8.89 10.23 17.47
N PHE A 26 8.65 9.60 16.34
CA PHE A 26 8.22 8.20 16.31
C PHE A 26 9.34 7.26 16.74
N ASP A 27 9.08 6.49 17.80
CA ASP A 27 10.01 5.47 18.31
C ASP A 27 10.01 4.25 17.39
N CYS A 28 10.77 4.34 16.30
CA CYS A 28 10.88 3.26 15.32
C CYS A 28 11.49 1.98 15.90
N GLU A 29 12.47 2.10 16.81
CA GLU A 29 13.10 0.93 17.44
C GLU A 29 12.12 0.21 18.36
N GLY A 30 11.42 0.95 19.22
CA GLY A 30 10.38 0.39 20.08
C GLY A 30 9.24 -0.24 19.29
N TRP A 31 8.84 0.37 18.18
CA TRP A 31 7.83 -0.17 17.28
C TRP A 31 8.29 -1.50 16.65
N VAL A 32 9.54 -1.59 16.18
CA VAL A 32 10.12 -2.84 15.62
C VAL A 32 10.06 -3.95 16.66
N VAL A 33 10.50 -3.68 17.90
CA VAL A 33 10.46 -4.65 18.99
C VAL A 33 9.02 -5.11 19.28
N ALA A 34 8.08 -4.19 19.26
CA ALA A 34 6.66 -4.51 19.49
C ALA A 34 6.09 -5.38 18.35
N CYS A 35 6.40 -5.09 17.06
CA CYS A 35 6.00 -5.93 15.95
C CYS A 35 6.61 -7.34 16.04
N GLN A 36 7.90 -7.45 16.36
CA GLN A 36 8.58 -8.74 16.53
C GLN A 36 7.96 -9.56 17.68
N ALA A 37 7.52 -8.91 18.77
CA ALA A 37 6.87 -9.57 19.88
C ALA A 37 5.49 -10.18 19.52
N LEU A 38 4.85 -9.71 18.45
CA LEU A 38 3.62 -10.30 17.92
C LEU A 38 3.85 -11.56 17.08
N GLY A 39 5.11 -11.90 16.77
CA GLY A 39 5.49 -13.12 16.06
C GLY A 39 5.13 -13.11 14.57
N PRO A 40 5.65 -12.18 13.75
CA PRO A 40 5.42 -12.17 12.33
C PRO A 40 6.00 -13.42 11.66
N ASP A 41 5.37 -13.87 10.56
CA ASP A 41 5.86 -14.97 9.73
C ASP A 41 7.14 -14.56 8.97
N ARG A 42 7.24 -13.28 8.63
CA ARG A 42 8.39 -12.72 7.90
C ARG A 42 8.63 -11.27 8.33
N GLU A 43 9.91 -10.91 8.40
CA GLU A 43 10.39 -9.54 8.55
C GLU A 43 11.36 -9.22 7.43
N LYS A 44 11.24 -8.04 6.80
CA LYS A 44 12.19 -7.58 5.78
C LYS A 44 12.32 -6.06 5.74
N GLN A 45 13.45 -5.60 5.24
CA GLN A 45 13.66 -4.21 4.90
C GLN A 45 13.97 -4.11 3.41
N VAL A 46 13.22 -3.25 2.71
CA VAL A 46 13.37 -3.08 1.27
C VAL A 46 13.45 -1.59 0.90
N ARG A 47 14.17 -1.32 -0.16
CA ARG A 47 14.18 -0.01 -0.80
C ARG A 47 13.51 -0.13 -2.15
N VAL A 48 12.43 0.60 -2.36
CA VAL A 48 11.66 0.55 -3.60
C VAL A 48 11.69 1.90 -4.32
N LEU A 49 11.57 1.85 -5.64
CA LEU A 49 11.31 2.99 -6.50
C LEU A 49 9.91 2.82 -7.10
N ASP A 50 9.00 3.68 -6.68
CA ASP A 50 7.66 3.77 -7.27
C ASP A 50 7.64 4.93 -8.27
N THR A 51 7.21 4.66 -9.51
CA THR A 51 6.88 5.70 -10.47
C THR A 51 5.36 5.82 -10.57
N TYR A 52 4.85 6.97 -10.14
CA TYR A 52 3.43 7.29 -10.24
C TYR A 52 3.15 8.03 -11.54
N TYR A 53 2.08 7.62 -12.22
CA TYR A 53 1.57 8.25 -13.43
C TYR A 53 0.13 8.70 -13.16
N VAL A 54 -0.16 9.95 -13.44
CA VAL A 54 -1.47 10.56 -13.18
C VAL A 54 -2.04 11.09 -14.49
N PRO A 55 -3.25 10.66 -14.89
CA PRO A 55 -3.92 11.23 -16.05
C PRO A 55 -4.20 12.73 -15.84
N VAL A 56 -3.88 13.56 -16.83
CA VAL A 56 -4.05 15.03 -16.75
C VAL A 56 -5.52 15.42 -16.59
N HIS A 57 -6.42 14.72 -17.27
CA HIS A 57 -7.84 15.09 -17.36
C HIS A 57 -8.76 14.25 -16.46
N GLU A 58 -8.31 13.05 -16.08
CA GLU A 58 -9.10 12.12 -15.28
C GLU A 58 -8.30 11.80 -14.00
N LYS A 59 -8.81 12.24 -12.85
CA LYS A 59 -8.10 12.14 -11.56
C LYS A 59 -8.66 11.07 -10.62
N ALA A 60 -9.61 10.25 -11.09
CA ALA A 60 -10.17 9.16 -10.28
C ALA A 60 -9.18 7.99 -10.07
N TRP A 61 -8.20 7.89 -10.93
CA TRP A 61 -7.23 6.81 -10.93
C TRP A 61 -5.80 7.31 -10.84
N ILE A 62 -4.95 6.50 -10.23
CA ILE A 62 -3.51 6.66 -10.21
C ILE A 62 -2.88 5.33 -10.59
N TYR A 63 -1.82 5.39 -11.40
CA TYR A 63 -1.06 4.22 -11.80
C TYR A 63 0.29 4.27 -11.09
N ARG A 64 0.71 3.14 -10.54
CA ARG A 64 2.02 2.99 -9.89
C ARG A 64 2.78 1.88 -10.60
N HIS A 65 3.94 2.19 -11.11
CA HIS A 65 4.91 1.18 -11.54
C HIS A 65 5.95 1.03 -10.44
N ARG A 66 6.02 -0.14 -9.83
CA ARG A 66 7.03 -0.53 -8.85
C ARG A 66 7.99 -1.49 -9.49
N TYR A 67 9.27 -1.21 -9.35
CA TYR A 67 10.36 -2.07 -9.79
C TYR A 67 11.46 -2.08 -8.74
N ASP A 68 11.62 -3.20 -8.09
CA ASP A 68 12.67 -3.46 -7.10
C ASP A 68 13.21 -4.89 -7.26
N GLU A 69 13.99 -5.37 -6.30
CA GLU A 69 14.61 -6.69 -6.35
C GLU A 69 13.62 -7.85 -6.22
N GLU A 70 12.44 -7.61 -5.62
CA GLU A 70 11.44 -8.65 -5.36
C GLU A 70 10.18 -8.48 -6.22
N ILE A 71 9.81 -7.23 -6.52
CA ILE A 71 8.53 -6.88 -7.13
C ILE A 71 8.75 -6.11 -8.42
N HIS A 72 8.13 -6.57 -9.50
CA HIS A 72 7.96 -5.82 -10.73
C HIS A 72 6.46 -5.79 -11.06
N GLN A 73 5.81 -4.64 -10.83
CA GLN A 73 4.36 -4.58 -10.83
C GLN A 73 3.85 -3.23 -11.35
N LEU A 74 2.81 -3.30 -12.18
CA LEU A 74 1.99 -2.15 -12.55
C LEU A 74 0.67 -2.23 -11.79
N THR A 75 0.39 -1.21 -10.99
CA THR A 75 -0.80 -1.11 -10.15
C THR A 75 -1.70 0.01 -10.64
N VAL A 76 -3.02 -0.21 -10.66
CA VAL A 76 -4.02 0.85 -10.75
C VAL A 76 -4.78 0.94 -9.43
N LYS A 77 -4.88 2.16 -8.87
CA LYS A 77 -5.58 2.44 -7.61
C LYS A 77 -6.63 3.51 -7.81
N SER A 78 -7.78 3.38 -7.15
CA SER A 78 -8.72 4.50 -7.06
C SER A 78 -8.15 5.60 -6.16
N ARG A 79 -8.30 6.86 -6.59
CA ARG A 79 -7.79 8.04 -5.87
C ARG A 79 -8.84 8.71 -5.00
N GLY A 80 -10.12 8.57 -5.35
CA GLY A 80 -11.22 9.20 -4.64
C GLY A 80 -12.01 8.23 -3.79
N GLY A 81 -12.87 8.75 -2.90
CA GLY A 81 -13.76 7.98 -2.05
C GLY A 81 -13.14 7.62 -0.70
N ASP A 82 -13.53 6.49 -0.15
CA ASP A 82 -12.95 5.97 1.08
C ASP A 82 -11.55 5.42 0.78
N THR A 83 -10.52 5.99 1.43
CA THR A 83 -9.13 5.55 1.23
C THR A 83 -8.76 4.37 2.13
N GLU A 84 -9.62 3.97 3.05
CA GLU A 84 -9.44 2.78 3.89
C GLU A 84 -9.96 1.51 3.17
N VAL A 85 -10.87 1.68 2.20
CA VAL A 85 -11.40 0.59 1.35
C VAL A 85 -11.41 1.07 -0.09
N ARG A 86 -10.49 0.59 -0.92
CA ARG A 86 -10.33 1.11 -2.28
C ARG A 86 -10.08 0.01 -3.30
N THR A 87 -10.39 0.30 -4.55
CA THR A 87 -10.01 -0.57 -5.66
C THR A 87 -8.52 -0.51 -5.89
N GLU A 88 -7.88 -1.67 -5.87
CA GLU A 88 -6.52 -1.87 -6.31
C GLU A 88 -6.43 -3.09 -7.22
N ILE A 89 -5.82 -2.93 -8.39
CA ILE A 89 -5.56 -4.01 -9.34
C ILE A 89 -4.07 -4.04 -9.63
N ASN A 90 -3.45 -5.16 -9.35
CA ASN A 90 -2.03 -5.40 -9.56
C ASN A 90 -1.82 -6.30 -10.77
N LEU A 91 -0.90 -5.88 -11.65
CA LEU A 91 -0.42 -6.65 -12.78
C LEU A 91 1.06 -6.96 -12.56
N ASP A 92 1.36 -8.21 -12.27
CA ASP A 92 2.75 -8.64 -12.14
C ASP A 92 3.41 -8.68 -13.51
N LEU A 93 4.59 -8.09 -13.58
CA LEU A 93 5.40 -7.99 -14.78
C LEU A 93 6.61 -8.92 -14.64
N SER A 94 7.13 -9.39 -15.75
CA SER A 94 8.31 -10.24 -15.79
C SER A 94 9.30 -9.77 -16.85
N GLY A 95 10.58 -9.73 -16.48
CA GLY A 95 11.66 -9.35 -17.39
C GLY A 95 12.04 -7.86 -17.35
N ASP A 96 13.32 -7.60 -17.43
CA ASP A 96 13.93 -6.26 -17.25
C ASP A 96 13.53 -5.28 -18.36
N ASP A 97 13.21 -5.77 -19.56
CA ASP A 97 12.81 -4.94 -20.68
C ASP A 97 11.40 -4.32 -20.52
N GLN A 98 10.58 -4.85 -19.62
CA GLN A 98 9.21 -4.38 -19.42
C GLN A 98 9.14 -3.02 -18.72
N ALA A 99 10.14 -2.65 -17.92
CA ALA A 99 10.20 -1.33 -17.28
C ALA A 99 10.17 -0.18 -18.32
N ALA A 100 10.95 -0.31 -19.41
CA ALA A 100 10.92 0.66 -20.51
C ALA A 100 9.57 0.62 -21.28
N LYS A 101 8.99 -0.56 -21.43
CA LYS A 101 7.68 -0.73 -22.09
C LYS A 101 6.53 -0.12 -21.29
N VAL A 102 6.57 -0.17 -19.95
CA VAL A 102 5.58 0.53 -19.10
C VAL A 102 5.59 2.02 -19.37
N SER A 103 6.76 2.65 -19.40
CA SER A 103 6.86 4.09 -19.71
C SER A 103 6.32 4.42 -21.10
N ALA A 104 6.63 3.62 -22.12
CA ALA A 104 6.11 3.80 -23.48
C ALA A 104 4.58 3.58 -23.54
N PHE A 105 4.07 2.58 -22.81
CA PHE A 105 2.64 2.30 -22.70
C PHE A 105 1.89 3.49 -22.08
N MET A 106 2.39 4.03 -20.96
CA MET A 106 1.80 5.20 -20.32
C MET A 106 1.81 6.44 -21.21
N ALA A 107 2.91 6.68 -21.93
CA ALA A 107 2.99 7.77 -22.90
C ALA A 107 1.98 7.60 -24.05
N THR A 108 1.76 6.37 -24.52
CA THR A 108 0.75 6.08 -25.56
C THR A 108 -0.67 6.37 -25.07
N LEU A 109 -0.93 6.18 -23.77
CA LEU A 109 -2.20 6.54 -23.13
C LEU A 109 -2.31 8.04 -22.81
N GLN A 110 -1.32 8.86 -23.19
CA GLN A 110 -1.24 10.29 -22.89
C GLN A 110 -1.28 10.59 -21.38
N ILE A 111 -0.70 9.70 -20.57
CA ILE A 111 -0.53 9.88 -19.14
C ILE A 111 0.85 10.48 -18.93
N GLU A 112 0.94 11.81 -18.92
CA GLU A 112 2.21 12.53 -18.96
C GLU A 112 2.73 12.94 -17.58
N GLU A 113 1.85 13.10 -16.60
CA GLU A 113 2.27 13.49 -15.25
C GLU A 113 2.95 12.29 -14.56
N ARG A 114 4.24 12.46 -14.26
CA ARG A 114 5.09 11.40 -13.70
C ARG A 114 5.82 11.89 -12.46
N HIS A 115 5.73 11.12 -11.38
CA HIS A 115 6.41 11.39 -10.12
C HIS A 115 7.16 10.15 -9.64
N GLU A 116 8.43 10.32 -9.28
CA GLU A 116 9.25 9.26 -8.70
C GLU A 116 9.26 9.38 -7.18
N VAL A 117 8.89 8.30 -6.52
CA VAL A 117 8.86 8.19 -5.07
C VAL A 117 9.79 7.07 -4.64
N VAL A 118 10.83 7.44 -3.89
CA VAL A 118 11.73 6.46 -3.26
C VAL A 118 11.21 6.16 -1.87
N LYS A 119 11.08 4.88 -1.53
CA LYS A 119 10.67 4.43 -0.20
C LYS A 119 11.74 3.55 0.44
N GLN A 120 11.95 3.74 1.73
CA GLN A 120 12.61 2.75 2.58
C GLN A 120 11.52 2.16 3.46
N ILE A 121 11.29 0.86 3.34
CA ILE A 121 10.15 0.16 3.95
C ILE A 121 10.67 -0.93 4.88
N HIS A 122 10.15 -0.97 6.09
CA HIS A 122 10.28 -2.09 7.00
C HIS A 122 8.93 -2.81 7.06
N VAL A 123 8.91 -4.09 6.70
CA VAL A 123 7.71 -4.90 6.50
C VAL A 123 7.68 -6.02 7.52
N PHE A 124 6.52 -6.25 8.11
CA PHE A 124 6.19 -7.41 8.94
C PHE A 124 4.97 -8.11 8.35
N ASP A 125 5.16 -9.32 7.85
CA ASP A 125 4.09 -10.16 7.31
C ASP A 125 3.53 -11.06 8.42
N PHE A 126 2.21 -11.01 8.61
CA PHE A 126 1.43 -11.88 9.46
C PHE A 126 0.45 -12.71 8.61
N PRO A 127 -0.15 -13.78 9.11
CA PRO A 127 -1.06 -14.62 8.32
C PRO A 127 -2.25 -13.87 7.69
N ASP A 128 -2.70 -12.79 8.33
CA ASP A 128 -3.90 -12.03 7.96
C ASP A 128 -3.68 -10.51 7.87
N CYS A 129 -2.43 -10.03 8.08
CA CYS A 129 -2.10 -8.61 8.05
C CYS A 129 -0.67 -8.40 7.56
N GLU A 130 -0.45 -7.39 6.71
CA GLU A 130 0.88 -6.81 6.50
C GLU A 130 0.97 -5.49 7.27
N ILE A 131 2.05 -5.31 8.03
CA ILE A 131 2.30 -4.07 8.77
C ILE A 131 3.61 -3.48 8.26
N VAL A 132 3.56 -2.23 7.83
CA VAL A 132 4.74 -1.57 7.30
C VAL A 132 4.99 -0.22 7.98
N HIS A 133 6.25 0.09 8.22
CA HIS A 133 6.71 1.46 8.41
C HIS A 133 7.54 1.86 7.21
N TYR A 134 7.29 3.03 6.67
CA TYR A 134 8.12 3.54 5.59
C TYR A 134 8.39 5.03 5.69
N VAL A 135 9.55 5.42 5.14
CA VAL A 135 9.89 6.80 4.82
C VAL A 135 9.90 6.94 3.31
N ALA A 136 9.03 7.79 2.79
CA ALA A 136 8.85 8.05 1.35
C ALA A 136 9.30 9.46 0.99
N LYS A 137 9.98 9.61 -0.16
CA LYS A 137 10.49 10.88 -0.66
C LYS A 137 10.09 11.10 -2.11
N CYS A 138 9.59 12.32 -2.41
CA CYS A 138 9.37 12.81 -3.76
C CYS A 138 9.95 14.23 -3.87
N GLY A 139 11.06 14.40 -4.59
CA GLY A 139 11.80 15.65 -4.58
C GLY A 139 12.26 16.05 -3.17
N SER A 140 11.82 17.22 -2.70
CA SER A 140 12.13 17.73 -1.35
C SER A 140 11.08 17.32 -0.29
N ARG A 141 9.95 16.76 -0.70
CA ARG A 141 8.89 16.34 0.22
C ARG A 141 9.19 14.95 0.80
N VAL A 142 8.91 14.78 2.08
CA VAL A 142 9.11 13.54 2.82
C VAL A 142 7.85 13.24 3.62
N ALA A 143 7.42 11.99 3.64
CA ALA A 143 6.38 11.49 4.51
C ALA A 143 6.85 10.20 5.19
N SER A 144 6.53 10.03 6.47
CA SER A 144 6.75 8.80 7.21
C SER A 144 5.41 8.28 7.69
N CYS A 145 5.14 7.01 7.41
CA CYS A 145 3.86 6.39 7.69
C CYS A 145 4.04 4.99 8.29
N VAL A 146 3.06 4.60 9.11
CA VAL A 146 2.79 3.19 9.42
C VAL A 146 1.48 2.83 8.75
N GLU A 147 1.48 1.72 8.02
CA GLU A 147 0.27 1.16 7.39
C GLU A 147 0.02 -0.24 7.91
N PHE A 148 -1.26 -0.56 8.05
CA PHE A 148 -1.79 -1.89 8.35
C PHE A 148 -2.67 -2.28 7.19
N GLU A 149 -2.38 -3.37 6.51
CA GLU A 149 -3.16 -3.89 5.39
C GLU A 149 -3.70 -5.28 5.73
N ALA A 150 -5.02 -5.47 5.57
CA ALA A 150 -5.64 -6.77 5.81
C ALA A 150 -5.43 -7.70 4.61
N ILE A 151 -4.89 -8.88 4.87
CA ILE A 151 -4.55 -9.88 3.84
C ILE A 151 -5.56 -11.02 3.84
N GLY A 152 -6.03 -11.42 2.66
CA GLY A 152 -6.87 -12.61 2.48
C GLY A 152 -8.28 -12.50 3.08
N ALA A 153 -8.73 -11.30 3.45
CA ALA A 153 -10.04 -11.08 4.01
C ALA A 153 -11.17 -11.46 3.03
N THR A 154 -12.24 -12.05 3.55
CA THR A 154 -13.42 -12.42 2.76
C THR A 154 -14.58 -11.43 2.91
N SER A 155 -14.46 -10.47 3.83
CA SER A 155 -15.41 -9.39 4.03
C SER A 155 -14.72 -8.13 4.54
N VAL A 156 -15.29 -6.96 4.26
CA VAL A 156 -14.79 -5.68 4.77
C VAL A 156 -14.82 -5.64 6.29
N GLU A 157 -15.88 -6.15 6.92
CA GLU A 157 -16.01 -6.20 8.38
C GLU A 157 -14.90 -7.05 9.01
N GLY A 158 -14.60 -8.22 8.44
CA GLY A 158 -13.52 -9.09 8.90
C GLY A 158 -12.15 -8.42 8.75
N ALA A 159 -11.89 -7.77 7.62
CA ALA A 159 -10.68 -7.00 7.40
C ALA A 159 -10.49 -5.90 8.45
N LEU A 160 -11.53 -5.09 8.68
CA LEU A 160 -11.46 -4.01 9.68
C LEU A 160 -11.23 -4.54 11.10
N ALA A 161 -11.79 -5.70 11.45
CA ALA A 161 -11.55 -6.33 12.75
C ALA A 161 -10.06 -6.76 12.91
N VAL A 162 -9.46 -7.31 11.85
CA VAL A 162 -8.03 -7.65 11.81
C VAL A 162 -7.18 -6.41 12.03
N LEU A 163 -7.42 -5.35 11.27
CA LEU A 163 -6.66 -4.10 11.39
C LEU A 163 -6.76 -3.51 12.80
N GLN A 164 -7.96 -3.46 13.38
CA GLN A 164 -8.16 -2.96 14.74
C GLN A 164 -7.43 -3.79 15.80
N HIS A 165 -7.33 -5.10 15.61
CA HIS A 165 -6.57 -5.98 16.50
C HIS A 165 -5.10 -5.57 16.56
N TYR A 166 -4.44 -5.44 15.39
CA TYR A 166 -3.02 -5.08 15.33
C TYR A 166 -2.75 -3.64 15.76
N GLU A 167 -3.61 -2.69 15.38
CA GLU A 167 -3.51 -1.31 15.85
C GLU A 167 -3.54 -1.22 17.37
N SER A 168 -4.50 -1.93 17.99
CA SER A 168 -4.63 -1.96 19.45
C SER A 168 -3.42 -2.61 20.12
N ALA A 169 -2.91 -3.72 19.57
CA ALA A 169 -1.75 -4.41 20.08
C ALA A 169 -0.48 -3.55 20.03
N LEU A 170 -0.35 -2.69 19.00
CA LEU A 170 0.78 -1.79 18.83
C LEU A 170 0.54 -0.37 19.37
N GLY A 171 -0.59 -0.13 20.06
CA GLY A 171 -0.90 1.13 20.71
C GLY A 171 -1.23 2.29 19.78
N PHE A 172 -1.69 2.01 18.55
CA PHE A 172 -2.15 3.04 17.62
C PHE A 172 -3.58 3.48 17.96
N ASP A 173 -3.77 4.80 18.01
CA ASP A 173 -5.07 5.42 18.28
C ASP A 173 -5.87 5.54 16.96
N PRO A 174 -7.01 4.85 16.80
CA PRO A 174 -7.81 4.93 15.57
C PRO A 174 -8.23 6.34 15.16
N MET A 175 -8.32 7.27 16.12
CA MET A 175 -8.65 8.68 15.86
C MET A 175 -7.53 9.44 15.15
N LYS A 176 -6.33 8.88 15.07
CA LYS A 176 -5.15 9.45 14.41
C LYS A 176 -4.90 8.89 13.02
N ARG A 177 -5.77 8.03 12.51
CA ARG A 177 -5.69 7.54 11.12
C ARG A 177 -5.75 8.71 10.15
N THR A 178 -4.94 8.64 9.11
CA THR A 178 -5.02 9.57 7.99
C THR A 178 -5.73 8.94 6.81
N LYS A 179 -6.66 9.70 6.21
CA LYS A 179 -7.36 9.31 4.97
C LYS A 179 -6.72 9.91 3.73
N ILE A 180 -5.56 10.55 3.88
CA ILE A 180 -4.82 11.11 2.76
C ILE A 180 -3.93 10.01 2.18
N ASN A 181 -4.07 9.74 0.89
CA ASN A 181 -3.18 8.79 0.23
C ASN A 181 -1.75 9.34 0.13
N LEU A 182 -0.76 8.44 0.03
CA LEU A 182 0.64 8.83 0.01
C LEU A 182 0.98 9.78 -1.14
N PHE A 183 0.37 9.58 -2.31
CA PHE A 183 0.61 10.43 -3.47
C PHE A 183 0.21 11.88 -3.17
N ASP A 184 -0.96 12.09 -2.59
CA ASP A 184 -1.43 13.43 -2.25
C ASP A 184 -0.60 14.09 -1.13
N LEU A 185 -0.03 13.31 -0.21
CA LEU A 185 0.92 13.80 0.80
C LEU A 185 2.23 14.32 0.18
N LEU A 186 2.69 13.67 -0.89
CA LEU A 186 4.01 13.95 -1.48
C LEU A 186 3.94 14.85 -2.71
N VAL A 187 2.84 14.88 -3.43
CA VAL A 187 2.71 15.57 -4.72
C VAL A 187 1.61 16.62 -4.70
N GLY A 188 0.50 16.34 -4.00
CA GLY A 188 -0.72 17.17 -3.91
C GLY A 188 -0.60 18.56 -3.31
#